data_938a4af771102cc62efe062313761a33
#
_entry.id   938a4af771102cc62efe062313761a33
#
_cell.length_a   1.000
_cell.length_b   1.000
_cell.length_c   1.000
_cell.angle_alpha   90.00
_cell.angle_beta   90.00
_cell.angle_gamma   90.00
#
_symmetry.space_group_name_H-M   'P 1'
#
loop_
_entity.id
_entity.type
_entity.pdbx_description
1 polymer ?
#
loop_
_entity_poly.entity_id
_entity_poly.type
_entity_poly.pdbx_seq_one_letter_code
_entity_poly.pdbx_strand_id
1 'polypeptide(L)'
;MSEEKIGLFARFRGYFLAGILVTSPILITIYVTWIIITFIDSQVAGLLPDSLDFTKQLPHQIPGIGLIISIVVITFIGAITPGFIGRTLLKAGERVLDKMPVVRSIYGAIKQIMETVMSTNSDSFREVVLVEYPRKKIWVIGFVTGETKGEVQTLNDETLINVFIPTTPNPTSGFLLFVPKKDLIYMKMKVEDAVKMVISGGIVTPKMKNNKIK
;
A
#
# COMPACT_ATOMS: atom_id res chain seq x y z
N MET A 1 28.19 -6.69 47.05
CA MET A 1 27.64 -6.78 45.68
C MET A 1 28.82 -6.96 44.74
N SER A 2 29.03 -8.20 44.25
CA SER A 2 30.13 -8.52 43.31
C SER A 2 29.74 -8.00 41.93
N GLU A 3 30.47 -7.02 41.39
CA GLU A 3 30.39 -6.64 39.99
C GLU A 3 30.88 -7.85 39.16
N GLU A 4 29.95 -8.56 38.53
CA GLU A 4 30.30 -9.57 37.52
C GLU A 4 31.00 -8.84 36.37
N LYS A 5 32.31 -9.11 36.22
CA LYS A 5 33.10 -8.65 35.07
C LYS A 5 32.56 -9.31 33.81
N ILE A 6 31.72 -8.60 33.08
CA ILE A 6 31.20 -9.03 31.77
C ILE A 6 32.43 -9.34 30.89
N GLY A 7 32.61 -10.61 30.51
CA GLY A 7 33.74 -11.07 29.72
C GLY A 7 33.86 -10.33 28.40
N LEU A 8 35.09 -10.18 27.89
CA LEU A 8 35.41 -9.46 26.64
C LEU A 8 34.56 -9.97 25.43
N PHE A 9 34.31 -11.26 25.38
CA PHE A 9 33.48 -11.90 24.35
C PHE A 9 32.01 -11.49 24.44
N ALA A 10 31.46 -11.34 25.64
CA ALA A 10 30.10 -10.89 25.82
C ALA A 10 29.89 -9.41 25.39
N ARG A 11 30.91 -8.55 25.63
CA ARG A 11 30.92 -7.17 25.13
C ARG A 11 31.01 -7.11 23.61
N PHE A 12 31.90 -7.92 23.01
CA PHE A 12 32.03 -7.99 21.56
C PHE A 12 30.69 -8.42 20.88
N ARG A 13 30.08 -9.49 21.42
CA ARG A 13 28.74 -9.93 20.93
C ARG A 13 27.68 -8.84 21.05
N GLY A 14 27.67 -8.11 22.17
CA GLY A 14 26.76 -6.99 22.39
C GLY A 14 26.93 -5.88 21.36
N TYR A 15 28.19 -5.44 21.13
CA TYR A 15 28.48 -4.43 20.12
C TYR A 15 28.17 -4.88 18.69
N PHE A 16 28.48 -6.15 18.37
CA PHE A 16 28.17 -6.72 17.07
C PHE A 16 26.65 -6.75 16.78
N LEU A 17 25.86 -7.24 17.73
CA LEU A 17 24.41 -7.28 17.61
C LEU A 17 23.80 -5.87 17.54
N ALA A 18 24.29 -4.94 18.34
CA ALA A 18 23.88 -3.55 18.29
C ALA A 18 24.23 -2.91 16.93
N GLY A 19 25.41 -3.20 16.40
CA GLY A 19 25.83 -2.76 15.07
C GLY A 19 24.88 -3.26 13.97
N ILE A 20 24.57 -4.56 13.96
CA ILE A 20 23.59 -5.14 13.03
C ILE A 20 22.24 -4.45 13.17
N LEU A 21 21.74 -4.29 14.38
CA LEU A 21 20.41 -3.68 14.62
C LEU A 21 20.32 -2.25 14.08
N VAL A 22 21.39 -1.46 14.22
CA VAL A 22 21.45 -0.07 13.76
C VAL A 22 21.64 0.01 12.24
N THR A 23 22.49 -0.86 11.66
CA THR A 23 22.80 -0.81 10.23
C THR A 23 21.76 -1.50 9.35
N SER A 24 21.06 -2.53 9.87
CA SER A 24 20.10 -3.33 9.10
C SER A 24 19.02 -2.49 8.39
N PRO A 25 18.35 -1.52 9.02
CA PRO A 25 17.32 -0.74 8.32
C PRO A 25 17.87 -0.01 7.11
N ILE A 26 19.07 0.56 7.22
CA ILE A 26 19.74 1.29 6.14
C ILE A 26 20.10 0.34 4.99
N LEU A 27 20.77 -0.77 5.32
CA LEU A 27 21.18 -1.76 4.32
C LEU A 27 19.99 -2.39 3.61
N ILE A 28 18.94 -2.75 4.34
CA ILE A 28 17.72 -3.31 3.76
C ILE A 28 17.06 -2.28 2.83
N THR A 29 16.96 -1.02 3.24
CA THR A 29 16.37 0.04 2.41
C THR A 29 17.15 0.21 1.11
N ILE A 30 18.48 0.32 1.17
CA ILE A 30 19.33 0.43 -0.01
C ILE A 30 19.17 -0.80 -0.91
N TYR A 31 19.19 -1.99 -0.34
CA TYR A 31 19.08 -3.25 -1.08
C TYR A 31 17.72 -3.38 -1.78
N VAL A 32 16.64 -3.11 -1.08
CA VAL A 32 15.28 -3.16 -1.67
C VAL A 32 15.12 -2.11 -2.76
N THR A 33 15.60 -0.88 -2.54
CA THR A 33 15.57 0.17 -3.55
C THR A 33 16.35 -0.24 -4.80
N TRP A 34 17.53 -0.83 -4.63
CA TRP A 34 18.33 -1.34 -5.75
C TRP A 34 17.61 -2.44 -6.54
N ILE A 35 17.00 -3.41 -5.86
CA ILE A 35 16.22 -4.48 -6.52
C ILE A 35 15.07 -3.89 -7.33
N ILE A 36 14.32 -2.94 -6.78
CA ILE A 36 13.20 -2.32 -7.48
C ILE A 36 13.67 -1.59 -8.74
N ILE A 37 14.72 -0.78 -8.63
CA ILE A 37 15.26 -0.03 -9.77
C ILE A 37 15.74 -1.00 -10.86
N THR A 38 16.57 -1.97 -10.52
CA THR A 38 17.09 -2.94 -11.50
C THR A 38 16.01 -3.82 -12.11
N PHE A 39 14.97 -4.16 -11.35
CA PHE A 39 13.82 -4.87 -11.87
C PHE A 39 13.08 -4.04 -12.94
N ILE A 40 12.77 -2.76 -12.66
CA ILE A 40 12.10 -1.88 -13.62
C ILE A 40 12.98 -1.68 -14.87
N ASP A 41 14.27 -1.43 -14.69
CA ASP A 41 15.22 -1.26 -15.79
C ASP A 41 15.24 -2.49 -16.71
N SER A 42 15.24 -3.71 -16.13
CA SER A 42 15.23 -4.95 -16.89
C SER A 42 13.93 -5.15 -17.68
N GLN A 43 12.78 -4.79 -17.10
CA GLN A 43 11.50 -4.87 -17.81
C GLN A 43 11.43 -3.89 -18.99
N VAL A 44 11.92 -2.66 -18.80
CA VAL A 44 11.94 -1.64 -19.86
C VAL A 44 12.91 -2.01 -20.97
N ALA A 45 14.10 -2.48 -20.62
CA ALA A 45 15.08 -2.94 -21.61
C ALA A 45 14.54 -4.09 -22.49
N GLY A 46 13.73 -4.99 -21.90
CA GLY A 46 13.08 -6.08 -22.65
C GLY A 46 11.95 -5.63 -23.59
N LEU A 47 11.39 -4.44 -23.39
CA LEU A 47 10.33 -3.87 -24.23
C LEU A 47 10.86 -2.99 -25.37
N LEU A 48 12.09 -2.52 -25.25
CA LEU A 48 12.71 -1.63 -26.26
C LEU A 48 13.34 -2.45 -27.38
N PRO A 49 13.13 -2.08 -28.66
CA PRO A 49 13.90 -2.62 -29.77
C PRO A 49 15.40 -2.35 -29.57
N ASP A 50 16.26 -3.26 -30.03
CA ASP A 50 17.72 -3.13 -29.89
C ASP A 50 18.31 -1.79 -30.39
N SER A 51 17.66 -1.18 -31.39
CA SER A 51 18.02 0.13 -31.93
C SER A 51 17.72 1.32 -31.00
N LEU A 52 16.83 1.14 -30.04
CA LEU A 52 16.39 2.14 -29.06
C LEU A 52 16.83 1.79 -27.64
N ASP A 53 17.56 0.71 -27.49
CA ASP A 53 18.08 0.28 -26.18
C ASP A 53 19.32 1.10 -25.82
N PHE A 54 19.10 2.29 -25.28
CA PHE A 54 20.16 3.18 -24.81
C PHE A 54 21.02 2.55 -23.72
N THR A 55 20.54 1.50 -23.02
CA THR A 55 21.30 0.83 -21.97
C THR A 55 22.45 0.01 -22.54
N LYS A 56 22.31 -0.51 -23.78
CA LYS A 56 23.37 -1.23 -24.50
C LYS A 56 24.42 -0.31 -25.14
N GLN A 57 24.08 0.95 -25.40
CA GLN A 57 24.96 1.93 -26.07
C GLN A 57 25.79 2.73 -25.06
N LEU A 58 25.44 2.74 -23.79
CA LEU A 58 26.19 3.42 -22.74
C LEU A 58 27.32 2.51 -22.23
N PRO A 59 28.54 3.02 -22.07
CA PRO A 59 29.70 2.23 -21.61
C PRO A 59 29.54 1.72 -20.15
N HIS A 60 28.58 2.27 -19.41
CA HIS A 60 28.18 1.80 -18.08
C HIS A 60 26.66 1.75 -18.03
N GLN A 61 26.12 0.61 -17.58
CA GLN A 61 24.70 0.49 -17.28
C GLN A 61 24.37 1.41 -16.09
N ILE A 62 23.76 2.56 -16.39
CA ILE A 62 23.35 3.51 -15.36
C ILE A 62 22.02 3.02 -14.80
N PRO A 63 21.97 2.57 -13.53
CA PRO A 63 20.71 2.13 -12.92
C PRO A 63 19.74 3.30 -12.79
N GLY A 64 18.46 3.04 -13.09
CA GLY A 64 17.38 4.03 -13.00
C GLY A 64 16.97 4.67 -14.33
N ILE A 65 17.67 4.41 -15.44
CA ILE A 65 17.26 4.91 -16.77
C ILE A 65 15.88 4.34 -17.16
N GLY A 66 15.66 3.04 -16.95
CA GLY A 66 14.38 2.39 -17.22
C GLY A 66 13.25 2.97 -16.37
N LEU A 67 13.54 3.32 -15.12
CA LEU A 67 12.58 4.00 -14.26
C LEU A 67 12.17 5.38 -14.81
N ILE A 68 13.14 6.17 -15.28
CA ILE A 68 12.87 7.49 -15.89
C ILE A 68 12.02 7.31 -17.16
N ILE A 69 12.41 6.38 -18.04
CA ILE A 69 11.66 6.06 -19.25
C ILE A 69 10.23 5.65 -18.91
N SER A 70 10.05 4.77 -17.91
CA SER A 70 8.72 4.34 -17.45
C SER A 70 7.85 5.52 -17.02
N ILE A 71 8.38 6.43 -16.23
CA ILE A 71 7.66 7.63 -15.77
C ILE A 71 7.23 8.49 -16.96
N VAL A 72 8.16 8.74 -17.91
CA VAL A 72 7.86 9.54 -19.10
C VAL A 72 6.79 8.87 -19.96
N VAL A 73 6.91 7.57 -20.23
CA VAL A 73 5.95 6.82 -21.06
C VAL A 73 4.57 6.78 -20.41
N ILE A 74 4.48 6.47 -19.11
CA ILE A 74 3.21 6.42 -18.39
C ILE A 74 2.54 7.82 -18.37
N THR A 75 3.33 8.87 -18.13
CA THR A 75 2.82 10.24 -18.16
C THR A 75 2.30 10.62 -19.54
N PHE A 76 3.01 10.24 -20.58
CA PHE A 76 2.63 10.49 -21.97
C PHE A 76 1.33 9.75 -22.34
N ILE A 77 1.22 8.47 -21.97
CA ILE A 77 -0.02 7.69 -22.15
C ILE A 77 -1.18 8.37 -21.40
N GLY A 78 -0.96 8.78 -20.15
CA GLY A 78 -1.96 9.48 -19.35
C GLY A 78 -2.40 10.79 -19.98
N ALA A 79 -1.49 11.55 -20.59
CA ALA A 79 -1.80 12.82 -21.26
C ALA A 79 -2.64 12.64 -22.55
N ILE A 80 -2.41 11.56 -23.30
CA ILE A 80 -3.11 11.28 -24.57
C ILE A 80 -4.48 10.60 -24.33
N THR A 81 -4.60 9.82 -23.27
CA THR A 81 -5.78 9.00 -22.97
C THR A 81 -7.11 9.78 -22.93
N PRO A 82 -7.20 10.99 -22.35
CA PRO A 82 -8.47 11.75 -22.33
C PRO A 82 -8.89 12.24 -23.72
N GLY A 83 -7.96 12.32 -24.67
CA GLY A 83 -8.21 12.78 -26.03
C GLY A 83 -9.02 11.79 -26.88
N PHE A 84 -9.46 12.24 -28.06
CA PHE A 84 -10.21 11.42 -29.01
C PHE A 84 -9.41 10.19 -29.46
N ILE A 85 -8.11 10.36 -29.74
CA ILE A 85 -7.19 9.29 -30.16
C ILE A 85 -7.05 8.25 -29.04
N GLY A 86 -6.77 8.67 -27.81
CA GLY A 86 -6.61 7.78 -26.67
C GLY A 86 -7.84 6.95 -26.38
N ARG A 87 -9.02 7.57 -26.40
CA ARG A 87 -10.30 6.85 -26.22
C ARG A 87 -10.56 5.84 -27.33
N THR A 88 -10.19 6.15 -28.57
CA THR A 88 -10.38 5.24 -29.69
C THR A 88 -9.43 4.03 -29.59
N LEU A 89 -8.16 4.26 -29.22
CA LEU A 89 -7.18 3.21 -29.01
C LEU A 89 -7.57 2.28 -27.84
N LEU A 90 -8.01 2.88 -26.72
CA LEU A 90 -8.49 2.10 -25.58
C LEU A 90 -9.66 1.21 -25.95
N LYS A 91 -10.69 1.77 -26.62
CA LYS A 91 -11.84 0.99 -27.08
C LYS A 91 -11.45 -0.10 -28.08
N ALA A 92 -10.45 0.14 -28.92
CA ALA A 92 -9.95 -0.87 -29.84
C ALA A 92 -9.24 -2.01 -29.09
N GLY A 93 -8.39 -1.68 -28.11
CA GLY A 93 -7.75 -2.66 -27.24
C GLY A 93 -8.78 -3.48 -26.44
N GLU A 94 -9.77 -2.84 -25.82
CA GLU A 94 -10.84 -3.54 -25.09
C GLU A 94 -11.62 -4.50 -25.98
N ARG A 95 -11.94 -4.15 -27.23
CA ARG A 95 -12.59 -5.07 -28.18
C ARG A 95 -11.76 -6.31 -28.49
N VAL A 96 -10.43 -6.19 -28.51
CA VAL A 96 -9.54 -7.35 -28.69
C VAL A 96 -9.59 -8.24 -27.45
N LEU A 97 -9.53 -7.66 -26.26
CA LEU A 97 -9.61 -8.40 -24.99
C LEU A 97 -10.97 -9.06 -24.79
N ASP A 98 -12.05 -8.45 -25.26
CA ASP A 98 -13.42 -9.01 -25.20
C ASP A 98 -13.57 -10.34 -25.96
N LYS A 99 -12.70 -10.59 -26.96
CA LYS A 99 -12.68 -11.86 -27.71
C LYS A 99 -12.01 -13.00 -26.94
N MET A 100 -11.35 -12.71 -25.82
CA MET A 100 -10.60 -13.68 -25.01
C MET A 100 -11.33 -13.91 -23.66
N PRO A 101 -12.14 -14.99 -23.50
CA PRO A 101 -13.05 -15.14 -22.34
C PRO A 101 -12.35 -15.02 -20.97
N VAL A 102 -11.18 -15.65 -20.82
CA VAL A 102 -10.43 -15.65 -19.55
C VAL A 102 -9.81 -14.27 -19.29
N VAL A 103 -9.17 -13.70 -20.32
CA VAL A 103 -8.47 -12.39 -20.19
C VAL A 103 -9.47 -11.27 -19.91
N ARG A 104 -10.63 -11.29 -20.56
CA ARG A 104 -11.72 -10.34 -20.35
C ARG A 104 -12.16 -10.30 -18.89
N SER A 105 -12.36 -11.47 -18.27
CA SER A 105 -12.80 -11.54 -16.87
C SER A 105 -11.76 -10.93 -15.92
N ILE A 106 -10.48 -11.23 -16.12
CA ILE A 106 -9.38 -10.70 -15.31
C ILE A 106 -9.24 -9.18 -15.52
N TYR A 107 -9.24 -8.75 -16.79
CA TYR A 107 -9.14 -7.32 -17.13
C TYR A 107 -10.30 -6.52 -16.55
N GLY A 108 -11.55 -7.02 -16.70
CA GLY A 108 -12.73 -6.38 -16.15
C GLY A 108 -12.67 -6.21 -14.63
N ALA A 109 -12.25 -7.26 -13.92
CA ALA A 109 -12.08 -7.20 -12.48
C ALA A 109 -11.01 -6.18 -12.06
N ILE A 110 -9.82 -6.20 -12.70
CA ILE A 110 -8.75 -5.24 -12.42
C ILE A 110 -9.22 -3.81 -12.74
N LYS A 111 -9.86 -3.59 -13.90
CA LYS A 111 -10.38 -2.30 -14.30
C LYS A 111 -11.38 -1.76 -13.29
N GLN A 112 -12.34 -2.58 -12.85
CA GLN A 112 -13.34 -2.20 -11.85
C GLN A 112 -12.67 -1.83 -10.51
N ILE A 113 -11.67 -2.58 -10.06
CA ILE A 113 -10.92 -2.25 -8.84
C ILE A 113 -10.23 -0.90 -9.01
N MET A 114 -9.54 -0.67 -10.13
CA MET A 114 -8.84 0.59 -10.40
C MET A 114 -9.80 1.78 -10.49
N GLU A 115 -10.92 1.64 -11.19
CA GLU A 115 -11.95 2.67 -11.28
C GLU A 115 -12.55 2.98 -9.90
N THR A 116 -12.77 1.96 -9.08
CA THR A 116 -13.26 2.14 -7.70
C THR A 116 -12.23 2.89 -6.85
N VAL A 117 -10.97 2.51 -6.91
CA VAL A 117 -9.89 3.19 -6.16
C VAL A 117 -9.70 4.63 -6.63
N MET A 118 -9.82 4.89 -7.93
CA MET A 118 -9.65 6.25 -8.48
C MET A 118 -10.89 7.13 -8.32
N SER A 119 -12.09 6.56 -8.36
CA SER A 119 -13.36 7.29 -8.18
C SER A 119 -13.68 7.55 -6.71
N THR A 120 -13.16 6.71 -5.84
CA THR A 120 -13.23 6.96 -4.42
C THR A 120 -12.29 8.13 -4.15
N ASN A 121 -12.86 9.35 -4.04
CA ASN A 121 -12.11 10.53 -3.62
C ASN A 121 -11.12 10.11 -2.55
N SER A 122 -9.89 10.59 -2.64
CA SER A 122 -8.71 10.22 -1.83
C SER A 122 -8.89 10.25 -0.30
N ASP A 123 -10.12 10.34 0.18
CA ASP A 123 -10.51 10.36 1.59
C ASP A 123 -10.88 8.98 2.17
N SER A 124 -11.10 7.96 1.34
CA SER A 124 -11.69 6.68 1.78
C SER A 124 -10.79 5.79 2.64
N PHE A 125 -9.47 6.03 2.68
CA PHE A 125 -8.56 5.36 3.63
C PHE A 125 -8.00 6.32 4.68
N ARG A 126 -8.68 7.44 4.96
CA ARG A 126 -8.14 8.50 5.81
C ARG A 126 -8.60 8.43 7.26
N GLU A 127 -9.60 7.64 7.56
CA GLU A 127 -10.17 7.61 8.91
C GLU A 127 -9.91 6.28 9.58
N VAL A 128 -9.30 6.38 10.74
CA VAL A 128 -9.11 5.24 11.65
C VAL A 128 -10.26 5.24 12.64
N VAL A 129 -10.85 4.09 12.85
CA VAL A 129 -11.96 3.93 13.79
C VAL A 129 -11.69 2.82 14.80
N LEU A 130 -12.31 2.91 15.96
CA LEU A 130 -12.48 1.80 16.88
C LEU A 130 -13.89 1.25 16.74
N VAL A 131 -13.98 -0.06 16.66
CA VAL A 131 -15.23 -0.82 16.54
C VAL A 131 -15.29 -1.88 17.62
N GLU A 132 -16.45 -2.08 18.22
CA GLU A 132 -16.70 -3.23 19.09
C GLU A 132 -16.82 -4.50 18.24
N TYR A 133 -15.82 -5.39 18.31
CA TYR A 133 -15.80 -6.65 17.57
C TYR A 133 -14.89 -7.68 18.26
N PRO A 134 -15.27 -8.96 18.35
CA PRO A 134 -16.52 -9.59 17.86
C PRO A 134 -17.72 -9.42 18.80
N ARG A 135 -17.55 -8.77 19.93
CA ARG A 135 -18.61 -8.54 20.92
C ARG A 135 -18.39 -7.22 21.65
N LYS A 136 -19.44 -6.76 22.33
CA LYS A 136 -19.40 -5.54 23.17
C LYS A 136 -18.24 -5.57 24.16
N LYS A 137 -17.60 -4.41 24.36
CA LYS A 137 -16.44 -4.16 25.26
C LYS A 137 -15.11 -4.76 24.77
N ILE A 138 -15.05 -5.34 23.56
CA ILE A 138 -13.79 -5.70 22.90
C ILE A 138 -13.66 -4.79 21.69
N TRP A 139 -12.52 -4.08 21.62
CA TRP A 139 -12.28 -3.05 20.61
C TRP A 139 -11.21 -3.46 19.63
N VAL A 140 -11.45 -3.19 18.35
CA VAL A 140 -10.47 -3.39 17.28
C VAL A 140 -10.27 -2.10 16.51
N ILE A 141 -9.08 -1.93 15.98
CA ILE A 141 -8.79 -0.86 15.02
C ILE A 141 -9.33 -1.27 13.66
N GLY A 142 -10.11 -0.37 13.05
CA GLY A 142 -10.61 -0.50 11.70
C GLY A 142 -10.25 0.72 10.86
N PHE A 143 -10.29 0.51 9.54
CA PHE A 143 -10.08 1.55 8.53
C PHE A 143 -11.38 1.73 7.76
N VAL A 144 -11.88 2.96 7.71
CA VAL A 144 -13.06 3.29 6.90
C VAL A 144 -12.66 3.20 5.43
N THR A 145 -13.44 2.42 4.65
CA THR A 145 -13.23 2.27 3.22
C THR A 145 -14.30 2.96 2.37
N GLY A 146 -15.40 3.38 2.99
CA GLY A 146 -16.47 4.13 2.34
C GLY A 146 -17.83 3.90 2.98
N GLU A 147 -18.85 4.55 2.44
CA GLU A 147 -20.24 4.27 2.81
C GLU A 147 -20.74 3.01 2.10
N THR A 148 -21.51 2.19 2.80
CA THR A 148 -22.12 0.99 2.25
C THR A 148 -23.15 1.36 1.19
N LYS A 149 -23.16 0.62 0.07
CA LYS A 149 -24.09 0.82 -1.04
C LYS A 149 -24.70 -0.50 -1.47
N GLY A 150 -25.72 -0.43 -2.30
CA GLY A 150 -26.38 -1.59 -2.88
C GLY A 150 -27.21 -2.40 -1.88
N GLU A 151 -27.34 -3.69 -2.10
CA GLU A 151 -28.26 -4.56 -1.37
C GLU A 151 -28.04 -4.56 0.14
N VAL A 152 -26.77 -4.58 0.58
CA VAL A 152 -26.45 -4.57 2.02
C VAL A 152 -26.99 -3.33 2.72
N GLN A 153 -26.94 -2.17 2.08
CA GLN A 153 -27.51 -0.94 2.66
C GLN A 153 -29.03 -0.98 2.69
N THR A 154 -29.68 -1.57 1.68
CA THR A 154 -31.15 -1.60 1.61
C THR A 154 -31.78 -2.51 2.68
N LEU A 155 -31.01 -3.44 3.24
CA LEU A 155 -31.44 -4.33 4.32
C LEU A 155 -31.35 -3.69 5.71
N ASN A 156 -30.88 -2.46 5.80
CA ASN A 156 -30.72 -1.75 7.07
C ASN A 156 -31.19 -0.30 6.94
N ASP A 157 -32.01 0.15 7.88
CA ASP A 157 -32.53 1.52 7.92
C ASP A 157 -31.49 2.56 8.31
N GLU A 158 -30.39 2.13 8.94
CA GLU A 158 -29.29 3.00 9.37
C GLU A 158 -28.21 3.10 8.28
N THR A 159 -27.58 4.25 8.18
CA THR A 159 -26.42 4.42 7.30
C THR A 159 -25.25 3.55 7.77
N LEU A 160 -24.90 2.57 6.96
CA LEU A 160 -23.78 1.67 7.21
C LEU A 160 -22.49 2.20 6.60
N ILE A 161 -21.39 1.97 7.29
CA ILE A 161 -20.04 2.30 6.87
C ILE A 161 -19.26 1.00 6.67
N ASN A 162 -18.57 0.91 5.55
CA ASN A 162 -17.63 -0.19 5.28
C ASN A 162 -16.36 0.02 6.11
N VAL A 163 -16.04 -0.94 6.97
CA VAL A 163 -14.88 -0.90 7.83
C VAL A 163 -14.03 -2.15 7.59
N PHE A 164 -12.79 -1.94 7.18
CA PHE A 164 -11.81 -3.01 7.08
C PHE A 164 -11.10 -3.20 8.41
N ILE A 165 -11.16 -4.39 8.95
CA ILE A 165 -10.49 -4.80 10.18
C ILE A 165 -9.28 -5.67 9.82
N PRO A 166 -8.05 -5.15 9.89
CA PRO A 166 -6.85 -5.90 9.51
C PRO A 166 -6.48 -6.98 10.52
N THR A 167 -5.81 -8.02 10.07
CA THR A 167 -5.15 -9.00 10.94
C THR A 167 -3.77 -8.53 11.40
N THR A 168 -3.30 -9.03 12.53
CA THR A 168 -1.98 -8.77 13.10
C THR A 168 -1.11 -10.03 12.94
N PRO A 169 0.15 -9.93 12.53
CA PRO A 169 0.93 -8.75 12.11
C PRO A 169 0.77 -8.37 10.62
N ASN A 170 0.00 -9.15 9.85
CA ASN A 170 -0.18 -8.94 8.41
C ASN A 170 -1.46 -8.11 8.15
N PRO A 171 -1.35 -6.80 7.85
CA PRO A 171 -2.50 -5.94 7.61
C PRO A 171 -3.13 -6.08 6.22
N THR A 172 -2.58 -6.95 5.35
CA THR A 172 -3.12 -7.15 3.99
C THR A 172 -4.32 -8.07 3.96
N SER A 173 -4.57 -8.83 5.03
CA SER A 173 -5.75 -9.66 5.24
C SER A 173 -6.58 -9.14 6.40
N GLY A 174 -7.86 -9.52 6.46
CA GLY A 174 -8.76 -9.05 7.49
C GLY A 174 -10.22 -9.36 7.19
N PHE A 175 -11.10 -8.63 7.86
CA PHE A 175 -12.56 -8.73 7.69
C PHE A 175 -13.13 -7.42 7.18
N LEU A 176 -14.16 -7.51 6.33
CA LEU A 176 -14.98 -6.38 5.95
C LEU A 176 -16.23 -6.40 6.84
N LEU A 177 -16.44 -5.33 7.59
CA LEU A 177 -17.64 -5.16 8.41
C LEU A 177 -18.48 -4.02 7.85
N PHE A 178 -19.80 -4.14 8.00
CA PHE A 178 -20.80 -3.11 7.70
C PHE A 178 -21.36 -2.63 9.04
N VAL A 179 -20.90 -1.47 9.48
CA VAL A 179 -21.13 -0.98 10.83
C VAL A 179 -21.98 0.28 10.79
N PRO A 180 -23.06 0.41 11.60
CA PRO A 180 -23.79 1.66 11.71
C PRO A 180 -22.86 2.82 12.07
N LYS A 181 -22.99 3.94 11.37
CA LYS A 181 -22.13 5.11 11.56
C LYS A 181 -22.05 5.57 13.02
N LYS A 182 -23.14 5.43 13.77
CA LYS A 182 -23.24 5.80 15.19
C LYS A 182 -22.40 4.92 16.12
N ASP A 183 -22.08 3.68 15.70
CA ASP A 183 -21.33 2.71 16.51
C ASP A 183 -19.82 2.78 16.27
N LEU A 184 -19.38 3.74 15.43
CA LEU A 184 -17.97 3.98 15.11
C LEU A 184 -17.40 5.09 15.99
N ILE A 185 -16.24 4.82 16.58
CA ILE A 185 -15.47 5.86 17.29
C ILE A 185 -14.32 6.29 16.39
N TYR A 186 -14.43 7.49 15.81
CA TYR A 186 -13.42 8.07 14.94
C TYR A 186 -12.19 8.51 15.72
N MET A 187 -11.02 8.08 15.28
CA MET A 187 -9.75 8.37 15.95
C MET A 187 -9.01 9.52 15.26
N LYS A 188 -8.28 10.30 16.06
CA LYS A 188 -7.44 11.40 15.55
C LYS A 188 -6.07 10.95 15.05
N MET A 189 -5.73 9.66 15.21
CA MET A 189 -4.45 9.13 14.74
C MET A 189 -4.43 9.00 13.23
N LYS A 190 -3.23 9.10 12.65
CA LYS A 190 -3.04 8.89 11.22
C LYS A 190 -3.11 7.40 10.87
N VAL A 191 -3.49 7.11 9.62
CA VAL A 191 -3.54 5.74 9.11
C VAL A 191 -2.19 5.02 9.24
N GLU A 192 -1.08 5.72 8.93
CA GLU A 192 0.26 5.13 9.03
C GLU A 192 0.61 4.71 10.47
N ASP A 193 0.15 5.47 11.47
CA ASP A 193 0.39 5.16 12.87
C ASP A 193 -0.47 3.98 13.33
N ALA A 194 -1.72 3.90 12.87
CA ALA A 194 -2.59 2.76 13.10
C ALA A 194 -2.05 1.48 12.47
N VAL A 195 -1.53 1.56 11.22
CA VAL A 195 -0.89 0.42 10.54
C VAL A 195 0.33 -0.07 11.31
N LYS A 196 1.21 0.82 11.79
CA LYS A 196 2.36 0.44 12.64
C LYS A 196 1.91 -0.26 13.92
N MET A 197 0.82 0.21 14.53
CA MET A 197 0.25 -0.40 15.74
C MET A 197 -0.27 -1.81 15.45
N VAL A 198 -0.97 -2.02 14.33
CA VAL A 198 -1.45 -3.34 13.89
C VAL A 198 -0.28 -4.29 13.60
N ILE A 199 0.71 -3.86 12.82
CA ILE A 199 1.88 -4.69 12.46
C ILE A 199 2.67 -5.09 13.70
N SER A 200 2.81 -4.18 14.67
CA SER A 200 3.57 -4.43 15.91
C SER A 200 2.79 -5.19 16.98
N GLY A 201 1.52 -5.54 16.74
CA GLY A 201 0.68 -6.16 17.77
C GLY A 201 0.42 -5.24 18.96
N GLY A 202 0.40 -3.92 18.75
CA GLY A 202 0.19 -2.92 19.80
C GLY A 202 1.45 -2.51 20.56
N ILE A 203 2.62 -3.07 20.25
CA ILE A 203 3.89 -2.70 20.91
C ILE A 203 4.28 -1.26 20.59
N VAL A 204 4.10 -0.85 19.33
CA VAL A 204 4.36 0.52 18.88
C VAL A 204 3.07 1.31 18.97
N THR A 205 3.00 2.25 19.92
CA THR A 205 1.86 3.15 20.09
C THR A 205 2.24 4.56 19.63
N PRO A 206 1.37 5.25 18.87
CA PRO A 206 1.65 6.62 18.43
C PRO A 206 1.69 7.57 19.65
N LYS A 207 2.64 8.50 19.65
CA LYS A 207 2.69 9.54 20.67
C LYS A 207 1.45 10.45 20.51
N MET A 208 0.63 10.54 21.54
CA MET A 208 -0.45 11.53 21.56
C MET A 208 0.16 12.92 21.37
N LYS A 209 -0.27 13.64 20.33
CA LYS A 209 -0.02 15.08 20.28
C LYS A 209 -0.82 15.69 21.44
N ASN A 210 -0.11 16.13 22.51
CA ASN A 210 -0.71 16.88 23.60
C ASN A 210 -1.35 18.16 23.05
N ASN A 211 -2.63 18.08 22.69
CA ASN A 211 -3.45 19.28 22.69
C ASN A 211 -3.73 19.56 24.18
N LYS A 212 -2.98 20.49 24.77
CA LYS A 212 -3.35 21.11 26.05
C LYS A 212 -4.81 21.53 25.89
N ILE A 213 -5.69 20.82 26.60
CA ILE A 213 -7.06 21.25 26.80
C ILE A 213 -6.91 22.59 27.54
N LYS A 214 -7.28 23.68 26.85
CA LYS A 214 -7.51 24.99 27.49
C LYS A 214 -8.92 25.01 27.99
#